data_ba154e93b0c102128a067a058200df23
#
_entry.id   ba154e93b0c102128a067a058200df23
#
_cell.length_a   1.000
_cell.length_b   1.000
_cell.length_c   1.000
_cell.angle_alpha   90.00
_cell.angle_beta   90.00
_cell.angle_gamma   90.00
#
_symmetry.space_group_name_H-M   'P 1'
#
loop_
_entity.id
_entity.type
_entity.pdbx_description
1 polymer ?
#
loop_
_entity_poly.entity_id
_entity_poly.type
_entity_poly.pdbx_seq_one_letter_code
_entity_poly.pdbx_strand_id
1 'polypeptide(L)'
;MANGSSNLHVVFIPLLARSHMIPLVQVARLFAARGVRSTIVTTVHNSLTIQPSIDRDLKRDYPITVRTINFPSSEVGLPTGIENLSACTNAEMGYALVRAMHLLQTPMEQLIRDIGPDCIFSDMFMTWTVDLADELNIPRLLFYPNSFFYQSVSYSLRVHAPHANVKSEFESFVVPNLPDNIRMKSSQLSHHFRSKTVMGDALERVQESEKRSYGLVHNTFYEIEPAYADHINKIKGKKVWHIGPLFQFFNRDGGVVSEKHSCLSWLDDQKPKSVIYVCFGSMVRFPETQITEIAWALEESKQPFVWVVWWGRKEMKGPEGGQKGLRRESGRKTRLVELLEIGVGVGANVWNPSFGITSPTIEKRCILEAIELITSGSVVAERIRQNSKELAMKAKKVVEEGGSSLNHLNALIDELKMVKFRKALSLL
;
A
#
# COMPACT_ATOMS: atom_id res chain seq x y z
N MET A 1 38.26 -24.81 -1.94
CA MET A 1 37.22 -25.25 -2.87
C MET A 1 36.31 -24.07 -3.12
N ALA A 2 36.13 -23.72 -4.39
CA ALA A 2 35.60 -22.43 -4.80
C ALA A 2 34.16 -22.16 -4.29
N ASN A 3 33.99 -21.07 -3.56
CA ASN A 3 32.68 -20.47 -3.29
C ASN A 3 32.13 -19.80 -4.56
N GLY A 4 31.71 -20.65 -5.51
CA GLY A 4 31.06 -20.24 -6.77
C GLY A 4 29.55 -20.09 -6.68
N SER A 5 29.00 -19.73 -5.52
CA SER A 5 27.59 -19.32 -5.49
C SER A 5 27.52 -17.84 -5.86
N SER A 6 27.34 -17.54 -7.16
CA SER A 6 27.00 -16.19 -7.59
C SER A 6 25.81 -15.70 -6.74
N ASN A 7 25.99 -14.62 -5.97
CA ASN A 7 24.95 -14.09 -5.08
C ASN A 7 23.66 -13.84 -5.86
N LEU A 8 22.52 -14.29 -5.31
CA LEU A 8 21.19 -14.03 -5.87
C LEU A 8 21.04 -12.52 -6.14
N HIS A 9 20.60 -12.16 -7.35
CA HIS A 9 20.36 -10.79 -7.76
C HIS A 9 18.88 -10.57 -8.08
N VAL A 10 18.23 -9.69 -7.36
CA VAL A 10 16.82 -9.35 -7.52
C VAL A 10 16.65 -7.89 -7.93
N VAL A 11 15.84 -7.65 -8.98
CA VAL A 11 15.45 -6.30 -9.40
C VAL A 11 14.05 -5.99 -8.85
N PHE A 12 13.90 -4.81 -8.24
CA PHE A 12 12.67 -4.31 -7.62
C PHE A 12 12.09 -3.16 -8.44
N ILE A 13 10.83 -3.28 -8.87
CA ILE A 13 10.16 -2.34 -9.76
C ILE A 13 8.88 -1.83 -9.08
N PRO A 14 8.96 -0.70 -8.34
CA PRO A 14 7.80 -0.13 -7.67
C PRO A 14 6.88 0.64 -8.63
N LEU A 15 5.60 0.68 -8.31
CA LEU A 15 4.70 1.70 -8.84
C LEU A 15 5.15 3.09 -8.36
N LEU A 16 5.03 4.10 -9.21
CA LEU A 16 5.36 5.50 -8.88
C LEU A 16 4.24 6.15 -8.04
N ALA A 17 3.97 5.53 -6.88
CA ALA A 17 3.04 5.99 -5.86
C ALA A 17 3.64 5.69 -4.48
N ARG A 18 3.72 6.67 -3.58
CA ARG A 18 4.42 6.52 -2.28
C ARG A 18 3.96 5.32 -1.47
N SER A 19 2.66 5.05 -1.43
CA SER A 19 2.07 3.93 -0.70
C SER A 19 2.44 2.55 -1.24
N HIS A 20 2.90 2.46 -2.48
CA HIS A 20 3.40 1.26 -3.14
C HIS A 20 4.93 1.22 -3.15
N MET A 21 5.55 2.34 -3.52
CA MET A 21 7.00 2.46 -3.67
C MET A 21 7.73 2.23 -2.34
N ILE A 22 7.33 2.90 -1.27
CA ILE A 22 8.02 2.81 0.03
C ILE A 22 8.02 1.36 0.55
N PRO A 23 6.89 0.63 0.60
CA PRO A 23 6.91 -0.77 1.04
C PRO A 23 7.78 -1.68 0.16
N LEU A 24 7.75 -1.54 -1.17
CA LEU A 24 8.57 -2.38 -2.04
C LEU A 24 10.07 -2.07 -1.89
N VAL A 25 10.45 -0.81 -1.69
CA VAL A 25 11.81 -0.41 -1.33
C VAL A 25 12.23 -1.02 0.02
N GLN A 26 11.34 -1.07 1.01
CA GLN A 26 11.61 -1.75 2.28
C GLN A 26 11.89 -3.25 2.07
N VAL A 27 11.17 -3.93 1.16
CA VAL A 27 11.48 -5.33 0.81
C VAL A 27 12.89 -5.44 0.20
N ALA A 28 13.26 -4.55 -0.74
CA ALA A 28 14.60 -4.55 -1.35
C ALA A 28 15.71 -4.40 -0.29
N ARG A 29 15.50 -3.51 0.68
CA ARG A 29 16.41 -3.30 1.82
C ARG A 29 16.51 -4.54 2.72
N LEU A 30 15.41 -5.22 2.99
CA LEU A 30 15.40 -6.46 3.78
C LEU A 30 16.12 -7.62 3.07
N PHE A 31 16.03 -7.68 1.74
CA PHE A 31 16.79 -8.63 0.91
C PHE A 31 18.29 -8.31 0.97
N ALA A 32 18.65 -7.04 0.79
CA ALA A 32 20.04 -6.59 0.85
C ALA A 32 20.69 -6.85 2.24
N ALA A 33 19.94 -6.60 3.32
CA ALA A 33 20.39 -6.92 4.69
C ALA A 33 20.65 -8.43 4.92
N ARG A 34 20.18 -9.30 4.01
CA ARG A 34 20.42 -10.75 4.00
C ARG A 34 21.42 -11.19 2.91
N GLY A 35 22.20 -10.23 2.41
CA GLY A 35 23.25 -10.49 1.43
C GLY A 35 22.74 -10.73 0.00
N VAL A 36 21.46 -10.50 -0.29
CA VAL A 36 20.92 -10.58 -1.65
C VAL A 36 21.24 -9.28 -2.38
N ARG A 37 21.89 -9.38 -3.53
CA ARG A 37 22.11 -8.22 -4.40
C ARG A 37 20.78 -7.67 -4.86
N SER A 38 20.45 -6.45 -4.48
CA SER A 38 19.16 -5.80 -4.68
C SER A 38 19.31 -4.56 -5.54
N THR A 39 18.63 -4.49 -6.68
CA THR A 39 18.62 -3.31 -7.54
C THR A 39 17.21 -2.75 -7.63
N ILE A 40 17.03 -1.50 -7.22
CA ILE A 40 15.75 -0.77 -7.34
C ILE A 40 15.80 0.03 -8.65
N VAL A 41 14.80 -0.16 -9.50
CA VAL A 41 14.62 0.63 -10.74
C VAL A 41 13.51 1.63 -10.51
N THR A 42 13.82 2.93 -10.64
CA THR A 42 12.86 4.02 -10.45
C THR A 42 13.24 5.24 -11.29
N THR A 43 12.56 6.36 -11.12
CA THR A 43 12.88 7.62 -11.82
C THR A 43 13.75 8.55 -10.97
N VAL A 44 14.39 9.53 -11.60
CA VAL A 44 15.36 10.41 -10.94
C VAL A 44 14.76 11.11 -9.71
N HIS A 45 13.58 11.71 -9.85
CA HIS A 45 12.96 12.44 -8.74
C HIS A 45 12.48 11.49 -7.62
N ASN A 46 11.97 10.31 -7.95
CA ASN A 46 11.56 9.32 -6.97
C ASN A 46 12.75 8.75 -6.20
N SER A 47 13.93 8.64 -6.82
CA SER A 47 15.14 8.16 -6.15
C SER A 47 15.54 9.06 -4.98
N LEU A 48 15.35 10.39 -5.09
CA LEU A 48 15.66 11.34 -4.02
C LEU A 48 14.89 11.04 -2.73
N THR A 49 13.67 10.54 -2.83
CA THR A 49 12.85 10.19 -1.66
C THR A 49 13.40 8.99 -0.89
N ILE A 50 14.02 8.04 -1.57
CA ILE A 50 14.51 6.80 -0.97
C ILE A 50 16.00 6.86 -0.64
N GLN A 51 16.77 7.75 -1.27
CA GLN A 51 18.21 7.85 -1.18
C GLN A 51 18.74 7.89 0.27
N PRO A 52 18.16 8.68 1.21
CA PRO A 52 18.65 8.71 2.60
C PRO A 52 18.59 7.34 3.29
N SER A 53 17.66 6.47 2.90
CA SER A 53 17.55 5.11 3.43
C SER A 53 18.59 4.19 2.79
N ILE A 54 18.81 4.34 1.49
CA ILE A 54 19.81 3.56 0.75
C ILE A 54 21.22 3.91 1.20
N ASP A 55 21.53 5.18 1.44
CA ASP A 55 22.85 5.62 1.95
C ASP A 55 23.17 5.01 3.32
N ARG A 56 22.15 4.88 4.19
CA ARG A 56 22.33 4.18 5.47
C ARG A 56 22.64 2.69 5.31
N ASP A 57 21.99 2.05 4.33
CA ASP A 57 22.21 0.62 4.04
C ASP A 57 23.58 0.39 3.40
N LEU A 58 24.02 1.28 2.51
CA LEU A 58 25.37 1.25 1.91
C LEU A 58 26.47 1.41 2.96
N LYS A 59 26.27 2.25 4.00
CA LYS A 59 27.20 2.39 5.13
C LYS A 59 27.29 1.11 5.99
N ARG A 60 26.37 0.16 5.82
CA ARG A 60 26.35 -1.17 6.45
C ARG A 60 26.83 -2.27 5.51
N ASP A 61 27.41 -1.89 4.36
CA ASP A 61 27.88 -2.79 3.31
C ASP A 61 26.76 -3.69 2.73
N TYR A 62 25.51 -3.24 2.79
CA TYR A 62 24.42 -3.98 2.18
C TYR A 62 24.48 -3.86 0.64
N PRO A 63 24.34 -4.99 -0.12
CA PRO A 63 24.47 -4.99 -1.58
C PRO A 63 23.21 -4.45 -2.26
N ILE A 64 22.95 -3.15 -2.09
CA ILE A 64 21.78 -2.45 -2.65
C ILE A 64 22.21 -1.35 -3.60
N THR A 65 21.48 -1.19 -4.71
CA THR A 65 21.76 -0.19 -5.74
C THR A 65 20.46 0.42 -6.24
N VAL A 66 20.46 1.71 -6.58
CA VAL A 66 19.37 2.38 -7.29
C VAL A 66 19.80 2.67 -8.72
N ARG A 67 18.99 2.28 -9.68
CA ARG A 67 19.14 2.60 -11.10
C ARG A 67 17.98 3.48 -11.52
N THR A 68 18.29 4.62 -12.12
CA THR A 68 17.28 5.61 -12.49
C THR A 68 17.09 5.69 -13.99
N ILE A 69 15.85 5.99 -14.37
CA ILE A 69 15.45 6.29 -15.75
C ILE A 69 14.87 7.71 -15.77
N ASN A 70 15.12 8.44 -16.85
CA ASN A 70 14.54 9.74 -17.04
C ASN A 70 13.02 9.63 -17.22
N PHE A 71 12.30 10.46 -16.48
CA PHE A 71 10.85 10.50 -16.57
C PHE A 71 10.43 11.41 -17.76
N PRO A 72 9.51 10.95 -18.64
CA PRO A 72 9.15 11.67 -19.87
C PRO A 72 8.12 12.79 -19.59
N SER A 73 8.46 13.75 -18.72
CA SER A 73 7.55 14.82 -18.29
C SER A 73 7.00 15.65 -19.45
N SER A 74 7.88 16.05 -20.38
CA SER A 74 7.54 16.89 -21.54
C SER A 74 6.60 16.17 -22.50
N GLU A 75 6.78 14.86 -22.69
CA GLU A 75 5.99 14.05 -23.63
C GLU A 75 4.54 13.88 -23.19
N VAL A 76 4.30 13.98 -21.88
CA VAL A 76 2.95 13.81 -21.30
C VAL A 76 2.35 15.11 -20.75
N GLY A 77 3.08 16.23 -20.86
CA GLY A 77 2.61 17.54 -20.39
C GLY A 77 2.60 17.70 -18.87
N LEU A 78 3.48 16.99 -18.16
CA LEU A 78 3.64 17.14 -16.71
C LEU A 78 4.76 18.15 -16.38
N PRO A 79 4.58 18.97 -15.33
CA PRO A 79 5.67 19.79 -14.81
C PRO A 79 6.86 18.93 -14.37
N THR A 80 8.08 19.45 -14.56
CA THR A 80 9.31 18.81 -14.10
C THR A 80 9.23 18.51 -12.59
N GLY A 81 9.61 17.30 -12.20
CA GLY A 81 9.58 16.85 -10.81
C GLY A 81 8.25 16.21 -10.35
N ILE A 82 7.21 16.23 -11.19
CA ILE A 82 5.97 15.48 -10.93
C ILE A 82 6.11 14.07 -11.52
N GLU A 83 6.72 13.19 -10.76
CA GLU A 83 7.03 11.81 -11.17
C GLU A 83 6.35 10.76 -10.26
N ASN A 84 5.43 11.20 -9.38
CA ASN A 84 4.74 10.32 -8.43
C ASN A 84 3.27 10.70 -8.31
N LEU A 85 2.38 9.69 -8.26
CA LEU A 85 0.93 9.89 -8.14
C LEU A 85 0.54 10.75 -6.93
N SER A 86 1.30 10.68 -5.84
CA SER A 86 1.04 11.50 -4.65
C SER A 86 1.36 12.98 -4.85
N ALA A 87 2.12 13.35 -5.89
CA ALA A 87 2.42 14.73 -6.26
C ALA A 87 1.39 15.32 -7.24
N CYS A 88 0.54 14.49 -7.86
CA CYS A 88 -0.51 14.95 -8.74
C CYS A 88 -1.59 15.72 -7.95
N THR A 89 -1.96 16.89 -8.43
CA THR A 89 -2.96 17.76 -7.79
C THR A 89 -4.35 17.63 -8.40
N ASN A 90 -4.46 17.07 -9.60
CA ASN A 90 -5.72 16.84 -10.32
C ASN A 90 -5.70 15.54 -11.12
N ALA A 91 -6.85 15.17 -11.69
CA ALA A 91 -7.01 13.94 -12.47
C ALA A 91 -6.19 13.94 -13.74
N GLU A 92 -6.13 15.06 -14.42
CA GLU A 92 -5.41 15.19 -15.67
C GLU A 92 -3.93 14.85 -15.47
N MET A 93 -3.30 15.39 -14.41
CA MET A 93 -1.94 15.02 -14.02
C MET A 93 -1.83 13.52 -13.69
N GLY A 94 -2.82 12.95 -13.00
CA GLY A 94 -2.86 11.52 -12.73
C GLY A 94 -2.89 10.67 -14.00
N TYR A 95 -3.72 11.03 -14.98
CA TYR A 95 -3.76 10.36 -16.27
C TYR A 95 -2.48 10.56 -17.08
N ALA A 96 -1.92 11.77 -17.06
CA ALA A 96 -0.63 12.05 -17.70
C ALA A 96 0.49 11.18 -17.11
N LEU A 97 0.52 11.03 -15.78
CA LEU A 97 1.49 10.16 -15.11
C LEU A 97 1.30 8.68 -15.47
N VAL A 98 0.06 8.20 -15.59
CA VAL A 98 -0.20 6.84 -16.08
C VAL A 98 0.31 6.66 -17.51
N ARG A 99 0.11 7.66 -18.41
CA ARG A 99 0.69 7.62 -19.75
C ARG A 99 2.22 7.58 -19.71
N ALA A 100 2.84 8.39 -18.84
CA ALA A 100 4.30 8.37 -18.67
C ALA A 100 4.80 6.99 -18.21
N MET A 101 4.09 6.33 -17.30
CA MET A 101 4.46 4.96 -16.87
C MET A 101 4.43 3.94 -18.01
N HIS A 102 3.54 4.11 -19.00
CA HIS A 102 3.55 3.27 -20.20
C HIS A 102 4.78 3.56 -21.08
N LEU A 103 5.16 4.83 -21.22
CA LEU A 103 6.36 5.20 -21.97
C LEU A 103 7.66 4.72 -21.31
N LEU A 104 7.66 4.58 -19.98
CA LEU A 104 8.79 4.05 -19.22
C LEU A 104 8.99 2.55 -19.39
N GLN A 105 8.02 1.80 -19.90
CA GLN A 105 8.12 0.35 -20.03
C GLN A 105 9.36 -0.07 -20.84
N THR A 106 9.48 0.38 -22.08
CA THR A 106 10.58 0.00 -22.98
C THR A 106 11.98 0.28 -22.42
N PRO A 107 12.28 1.51 -21.93
CA PRO A 107 13.58 1.77 -21.32
C PRO A 107 13.81 0.99 -20.02
N MET A 108 12.76 0.69 -19.25
CA MET A 108 12.89 -0.19 -18.07
C MET A 108 13.22 -1.63 -18.47
N GLU A 109 12.55 -2.18 -19.47
CA GLU A 109 12.82 -3.51 -20.00
C GLU A 109 14.28 -3.64 -20.47
N GLN A 110 14.77 -2.66 -21.25
CA GLN A 110 16.15 -2.67 -21.69
C GLN A 110 17.13 -2.63 -20.51
N LEU A 111 16.90 -1.75 -19.55
CA LEU A 111 17.74 -1.66 -18.36
C LEU A 111 17.74 -2.98 -17.56
N ILE A 112 16.61 -3.67 -17.46
CA ILE A 112 16.54 -4.95 -16.74
C ILE A 112 17.29 -6.06 -17.50
N ARG A 113 17.22 -6.09 -18.84
CA ARG A 113 18.04 -7.01 -19.66
C ARG A 113 19.53 -6.76 -19.45
N ASP A 114 19.96 -5.50 -19.42
CA ASP A 114 21.36 -5.14 -19.17
C ASP A 114 21.83 -5.48 -17.73
N ILE A 115 20.94 -5.43 -16.76
CA ILE A 115 21.21 -5.81 -15.37
C ILE A 115 21.37 -7.35 -15.25
N GLY A 116 20.62 -8.13 -16.00
CA GLY A 116 20.63 -9.60 -15.95
C GLY A 116 20.28 -10.16 -14.57
N PRO A 117 19.09 -9.87 -14.00
CA PRO A 117 18.73 -10.36 -12.67
C PRO A 117 18.35 -11.85 -12.67
N ASP A 118 18.34 -12.45 -11.49
CA ASP A 118 17.84 -13.82 -11.29
C ASP A 118 16.34 -13.85 -10.96
N CYS A 119 15.76 -12.71 -10.61
CA CYS A 119 14.33 -12.57 -10.27
C CYS A 119 13.87 -11.11 -10.47
N ILE A 120 12.65 -10.93 -10.95
CA ILE A 120 11.95 -9.65 -10.96
C ILE A 120 10.94 -9.62 -9.82
N PHE A 121 11.04 -8.63 -8.94
CA PHE A 121 10.09 -8.34 -7.87
C PHE A 121 9.38 -7.03 -8.19
N SER A 122 8.15 -7.09 -8.63
CA SER A 122 7.44 -5.91 -9.13
C SER A 122 6.13 -5.64 -8.41
N ASP A 123 5.74 -4.37 -8.38
CA ASP A 123 4.41 -3.96 -7.95
C ASP A 123 3.32 -4.59 -8.84
N MET A 124 2.13 -4.80 -8.26
CA MET A 124 0.99 -5.42 -8.95
C MET A 124 0.60 -4.71 -10.25
N PHE A 125 0.78 -3.40 -10.34
CA PHE A 125 0.45 -2.62 -11.54
C PHE A 125 1.53 -2.64 -12.62
N MET A 126 2.73 -3.17 -12.35
CA MET A 126 3.78 -3.38 -13.35
C MET A 126 3.54 -4.71 -14.09
N THR A 127 2.39 -4.83 -14.75
CA THR A 127 1.90 -6.09 -15.31
C THR A 127 2.78 -6.62 -16.45
N TRP A 128 3.40 -5.73 -17.23
CA TRP A 128 4.32 -6.08 -18.33
C TRP A 128 5.56 -6.85 -17.88
N THR A 129 5.93 -6.76 -16.61
CA THR A 129 7.09 -7.45 -16.05
C THR A 129 6.96 -8.97 -16.08
N VAL A 130 5.76 -9.53 -16.24
CA VAL A 130 5.56 -10.97 -16.39
C VAL A 130 6.06 -11.44 -17.75
N ASP A 131 5.80 -10.68 -18.82
CA ASP A 131 6.27 -11.00 -20.17
C ASP A 131 7.80 -10.97 -20.25
N LEU A 132 8.42 -9.95 -19.65
CA LEU A 132 9.87 -9.85 -19.58
C LEU A 132 10.49 -10.97 -18.74
N ALA A 133 9.85 -11.35 -17.63
CA ALA A 133 10.34 -12.47 -16.80
C ALA A 133 10.28 -13.82 -17.54
N ASP A 134 9.21 -14.06 -18.32
CA ASP A 134 9.09 -15.24 -19.17
C ASP A 134 10.16 -15.24 -20.27
N GLU A 135 10.38 -14.10 -20.94
CA GLU A 135 11.45 -13.92 -21.96
C GLU A 135 12.83 -14.27 -21.39
N LEU A 136 13.13 -13.76 -20.18
CA LEU A 136 14.41 -13.98 -19.51
C LEU A 136 14.48 -15.35 -18.80
N ASN A 137 13.39 -16.10 -18.82
CA ASN A 137 13.26 -17.38 -18.10
C ASN A 137 13.66 -17.26 -16.62
N ILE A 138 13.13 -16.25 -15.92
CA ILE A 138 13.37 -15.99 -14.49
C ILE A 138 12.04 -15.86 -13.76
N PRO A 139 11.98 -16.15 -12.44
CA PRO A 139 10.76 -15.95 -11.66
C PRO A 139 10.40 -14.48 -11.55
N ARG A 140 9.10 -14.20 -11.65
CA ARG A 140 8.50 -12.90 -11.29
C ARG A 140 7.71 -13.05 -10.00
N LEU A 141 8.01 -12.23 -9.00
CA LEU A 141 7.22 -12.07 -7.77
C LEU A 141 6.33 -10.84 -7.88
N LEU A 142 5.08 -11.02 -7.52
CA LEU A 142 4.07 -9.95 -7.53
C LEU A 142 3.87 -9.40 -6.14
N PHE A 143 4.08 -8.10 -5.96
CA PHE A 143 3.91 -7.42 -4.69
C PHE A 143 2.51 -6.82 -4.53
N TYR A 144 1.86 -7.15 -3.45
CA TYR A 144 0.60 -6.58 -2.99
C TYR A 144 0.80 -5.77 -1.70
N PRO A 145 0.62 -4.43 -1.72
CA PRO A 145 0.70 -3.62 -0.51
C PRO A 145 -0.54 -3.70 0.37
N ASN A 146 -1.56 -4.45 -0.04
CA ASN A 146 -2.85 -4.57 0.62
C ASN A 146 -3.02 -5.89 1.39
N SER A 147 -4.12 -5.98 2.15
CA SER A 147 -4.44 -7.11 3.03
C SER A 147 -5.07 -8.29 2.29
N PHE A 148 -5.03 -9.46 2.90
CA PHE A 148 -5.75 -10.64 2.43
C PHE A 148 -7.27 -10.47 2.46
N PHE A 149 -7.80 -9.78 3.48
CA PHE A 149 -9.21 -9.39 3.54
C PHE A 149 -9.63 -8.64 2.26
N TYR A 150 -8.89 -7.60 1.89
CA TYR A 150 -9.20 -6.83 0.67
C TYR A 150 -9.14 -7.70 -0.60
N GLN A 151 -8.14 -8.57 -0.72
CA GLN A 151 -8.00 -9.46 -1.86
C GLN A 151 -9.16 -10.46 -1.94
N SER A 152 -9.57 -11.03 -0.81
CA SER A 152 -10.68 -11.98 -0.73
C SER A 152 -12.01 -11.33 -1.09
N VAL A 153 -12.31 -10.16 -0.51
CA VAL A 153 -13.52 -9.39 -0.82
C VAL A 153 -13.55 -9.00 -2.30
N SER A 154 -12.45 -8.47 -2.81
CA SER A 154 -12.33 -8.06 -4.21
C SER A 154 -12.49 -9.23 -5.18
N TYR A 155 -11.94 -10.39 -4.85
CA TYR A 155 -12.11 -11.62 -5.62
C TYR A 155 -13.58 -12.06 -5.64
N SER A 156 -14.20 -12.15 -4.47
CA SER A 156 -15.60 -12.58 -4.35
C SER A 156 -16.57 -11.63 -5.08
N LEU A 157 -16.37 -10.31 -4.95
CA LEU A 157 -17.19 -9.31 -5.66
C LEU A 157 -17.10 -9.44 -7.18
N ARG A 158 -15.93 -9.80 -7.72
CA ARG A 158 -15.75 -10.00 -9.16
C ARG A 158 -16.37 -11.31 -9.65
N VAL A 159 -16.14 -12.40 -8.92
CA VAL A 159 -16.59 -13.73 -9.34
C VAL A 159 -18.10 -13.89 -9.22
N HIS A 160 -18.68 -13.35 -8.14
CA HIS A 160 -20.09 -13.59 -7.81
C HIS A 160 -21.00 -12.38 -8.08
N ALA A 161 -20.44 -11.18 -8.24
CA ALA A 161 -21.14 -9.92 -8.49
C ALA A 161 -22.45 -9.73 -7.66
N PRO A 162 -22.45 -9.97 -6.33
CA PRO A 162 -23.67 -9.93 -5.53
C PRO A 162 -24.35 -8.54 -5.55
N HIS A 163 -23.58 -7.50 -5.77
CA HIS A 163 -24.03 -6.12 -5.91
C HIS A 163 -24.86 -5.84 -7.16
N ALA A 164 -24.85 -6.73 -8.15
CA ALA A 164 -25.68 -6.60 -9.37
C ALA A 164 -27.14 -6.99 -9.12
N ASN A 165 -27.45 -7.71 -8.05
CA ASN A 165 -28.76 -8.24 -7.74
C ASN A 165 -29.56 -7.38 -6.75
N VAL A 166 -29.00 -6.25 -6.27
CA VAL A 166 -29.71 -5.35 -5.34
C VAL A 166 -30.57 -4.34 -6.08
N LYS A 167 -31.70 -3.95 -5.47
CA LYS A 167 -32.67 -3.01 -6.07
C LYS A 167 -32.25 -1.53 -5.89
N SER A 168 -31.36 -1.26 -4.95
CA SER A 168 -30.86 0.08 -4.64
C SER A 168 -29.39 0.02 -4.24
N GLU A 169 -28.62 1.07 -4.54
CA GLU A 169 -27.23 1.17 -4.14
C GLU A 169 -27.03 1.20 -2.60
N PHE A 170 -28.09 1.49 -1.85
CA PHE A 170 -28.10 1.49 -0.39
C PHE A 170 -28.60 0.18 0.22
N GLU A 171 -29.11 -0.73 -0.58
CA GLU A 171 -29.47 -2.07 -0.13
C GLU A 171 -28.25 -2.89 0.24
N SER A 172 -28.33 -3.59 1.37
CA SER A 172 -27.24 -4.41 1.89
C SER A 172 -27.28 -5.81 1.27
N PHE A 173 -26.14 -6.27 0.79
CA PHE A 173 -25.93 -7.66 0.33
C PHE A 173 -24.81 -8.32 1.12
N VAL A 174 -24.82 -9.65 1.14
CA VAL A 174 -23.73 -10.47 1.69
C VAL A 174 -22.69 -10.70 0.60
N VAL A 175 -21.41 -10.54 0.92
CA VAL A 175 -20.31 -10.94 0.04
C VAL A 175 -20.09 -12.44 0.22
N PRO A 176 -20.35 -13.28 -0.81
CA PRO A 176 -20.35 -14.73 -0.65
C PRO A 176 -18.93 -15.31 -0.55
N ASN A 177 -18.86 -16.55 -0.04
CA ASN A 177 -17.63 -17.36 0.00
C ASN A 177 -16.45 -16.68 0.72
N LEU A 178 -16.73 -15.93 1.77
CA LEU A 178 -15.73 -15.37 2.68
C LEU A 178 -15.74 -16.13 4.01
N PRO A 179 -14.62 -16.08 4.77
CA PRO A 179 -14.59 -16.66 6.12
C PRO A 179 -15.64 -16.09 7.08
N ASP A 180 -15.92 -14.80 6.96
CA ASP A 180 -16.89 -14.08 7.77
C ASP A 180 -18.12 -13.67 6.96
N ASN A 181 -19.25 -13.40 7.65
CA ASN A 181 -20.48 -12.91 7.04
C ASN A 181 -20.39 -11.39 6.75
N ILE A 182 -19.64 -11.04 5.73
CA ILE A 182 -19.41 -9.65 5.35
C ILE A 182 -20.62 -9.09 4.61
N ARG A 183 -21.19 -8.01 5.14
CA ARG A 183 -22.28 -7.26 4.52
C ARG A 183 -21.79 -5.92 3.99
N MET A 184 -22.16 -5.61 2.77
CA MET A 184 -21.80 -4.36 2.09
C MET A 184 -22.99 -3.77 1.35
N LYS A 185 -22.89 -2.47 1.01
CA LYS A 185 -23.82 -1.78 0.11
C LYS A 185 -23.11 -1.46 -1.20
N SER A 186 -23.84 -1.41 -2.30
CA SER A 186 -23.27 -1.04 -3.60
C SER A 186 -22.66 0.38 -3.59
N SER A 187 -23.25 1.30 -2.81
CA SER A 187 -22.71 2.66 -2.59
C SER A 187 -21.31 2.68 -1.95
N GLN A 188 -20.92 1.62 -1.23
CA GLN A 188 -19.61 1.47 -0.59
C GLN A 188 -18.56 0.87 -1.53
N LEU A 189 -18.97 0.38 -2.70
CA LEU A 189 -18.06 -0.24 -3.66
C LEU A 189 -17.37 0.81 -4.53
N SER A 190 -16.13 0.53 -4.87
CA SER A 190 -15.41 1.30 -5.88
C SER A 190 -16.12 1.21 -7.25
N HIS A 191 -16.08 2.30 -8.02
CA HIS A 191 -16.76 2.41 -9.33
C HIS A 191 -16.45 1.25 -10.28
N HIS A 192 -15.25 0.70 -10.26
CA HIS A 192 -14.85 -0.41 -11.13
C HIS A 192 -15.58 -1.72 -10.86
N PHE A 193 -16.25 -1.86 -9.73
CA PHE A 193 -17.16 -2.99 -9.50
C PHE A 193 -18.54 -2.74 -10.09
N ARG A 194 -18.93 -1.47 -10.29
CA ARG A 194 -20.27 -1.05 -10.71
C ARG A 194 -20.36 -0.67 -12.19
N SER A 195 -19.24 -0.34 -12.81
CA SER A 195 -19.16 0.09 -14.21
C SER A 195 -17.78 -0.17 -14.80
N LYS A 196 -17.72 -0.24 -16.13
CA LYS A 196 -16.44 -0.32 -16.85
C LYS A 196 -15.61 0.95 -16.62
N THR A 197 -14.37 0.79 -16.23
CA THR A 197 -13.44 1.90 -15.94
C THR A 197 -12.01 1.52 -16.33
N VAL A 198 -11.19 2.49 -16.69
CA VAL A 198 -9.74 2.31 -16.94
C VAL A 198 -9.05 1.54 -15.82
N MET A 199 -9.48 1.77 -14.58
CA MET A 199 -8.95 1.05 -13.44
C MET A 199 -9.46 -0.41 -13.38
N GLY A 200 -10.71 -0.67 -13.76
CA GLY A 200 -11.23 -2.03 -13.90
C GLY A 200 -10.36 -2.82 -14.87
N ASP A 201 -10.14 -2.26 -16.06
CA ASP A 201 -9.27 -2.86 -17.09
C ASP A 201 -7.82 -3.07 -16.58
N ALA A 202 -7.29 -2.12 -15.79
CA ALA A 202 -5.96 -2.29 -15.17
C ALA A 202 -5.93 -3.44 -14.16
N LEU A 203 -6.98 -3.60 -13.34
CA LEU A 203 -7.07 -4.69 -12.37
C LEU A 203 -7.29 -6.06 -13.04
N GLU A 204 -7.96 -6.12 -14.19
CA GLU A 204 -8.04 -7.34 -15.00
C GLU A 204 -6.65 -7.74 -15.50
N ARG A 205 -5.86 -6.80 -16.04
CA ARG A 205 -4.46 -7.06 -16.41
C ARG A 205 -3.60 -7.54 -15.25
N VAL A 206 -3.80 -6.96 -14.05
CA VAL A 206 -3.13 -7.42 -12.82
C VAL A 206 -3.42 -8.91 -12.59
N GLN A 207 -4.69 -9.33 -12.69
CA GLN A 207 -5.07 -10.73 -12.48
C GLN A 207 -4.49 -11.67 -13.52
N GLU A 208 -4.47 -11.28 -14.80
CA GLU A 208 -3.85 -12.08 -15.84
C GLU A 208 -2.34 -12.21 -15.62
N SER A 209 -1.65 -11.14 -15.26
CA SER A 209 -0.23 -11.20 -14.93
C SER A 209 0.05 -12.00 -13.65
N GLU A 210 -0.87 -11.97 -12.68
CA GLU A 210 -0.80 -12.78 -11.45
C GLU A 210 -0.78 -14.28 -11.78
N LYS A 211 -1.64 -14.74 -12.69
CA LYS A 211 -1.71 -16.16 -13.07
C LYS A 211 -0.38 -16.72 -13.60
N ARG A 212 0.43 -15.89 -14.22
CA ARG A 212 1.74 -16.26 -14.77
C ARG A 212 2.90 -16.01 -13.80
N SER A 213 2.67 -15.26 -12.71
CA SER A 213 3.70 -14.96 -11.71
C SER A 213 4.10 -16.21 -10.93
N TYR A 214 5.36 -16.28 -10.52
CA TYR A 214 5.89 -17.38 -9.70
C TYR A 214 5.24 -17.46 -8.33
N GLY A 215 4.94 -16.30 -7.74
CA GLY A 215 4.29 -16.23 -6.44
C GLY A 215 3.89 -14.81 -6.05
N LEU A 216 3.16 -14.71 -4.96
CA LEU A 216 2.56 -13.48 -4.46
C LEU A 216 3.16 -13.12 -3.11
N VAL A 217 3.49 -11.85 -2.92
CA VAL A 217 4.06 -11.33 -1.68
C VAL A 217 3.21 -10.18 -1.15
N HIS A 218 2.75 -10.29 0.07
CA HIS A 218 1.83 -9.34 0.69
C HIS A 218 2.46 -8.59 1.87
N ASN A 219 2.21 -7.28 1.96
CA ASN A 219 2.55 -6.46 3.13
C ASN A 219 1.47 -6.56 4.20
N THR A 220 1.23 -7.76 4.67
CA THR A 220 0.35 -8.10 5.80
C THR A 220 1.01 -9.22 6.62
N PHE A 221 0.40 -9.65 7.71
CA PHE A 221 0.90 -10.76 8.53
C PHE A 221 -0.24 -11.67 8.96
N TYR A 222 0.10 -12.95 9.19
CA TYR A 222 -0.88 -13.99 9.43
C TYR A 222 -1.80 -13.68 10.61
N GLU A 223 -1.24 -13.21 11.73
CA GLU A 223 -1.93 -13.04 13.02
C GLU A 223 -2.96 -11.90 13.05
N ILE A 224 -2.98 -11.02 12.01
CA ILE A 224 -4.00 -9.98 11.89
C ILE A 224 -5.24 -10.47 11.12
N GLU A 225 -5.09 -11.49 10.27
CA GLU A 225 -6.17 -11.98 9.39
C GLU A 225 -6.00 -13.47 9.02
N PRO A 226 -5.86 -14.40 10.00
CA PRO A 226 -5.49 -15.79 9.73
C PRO A 226 -6.50 -16.48 8.79
N ALA A 227 -7.80 -16.32 9.04
CA ALA A 227 -8.84 -16.93 8.20
C ALA A 227 -8.77 -16.45 6.74
N TYR A 228 -8.40 -15.18 6.52
CA TYR A 228 -8.23 -14.62 5.17
C TYR A 228 -6.92 -15.02 4.53
N ALA A 229 -5.86 -15.23 5.31
CA ALA A 229 -4.60 -15.80 4.80
C ALA A 229 -4.82 -17.21 4.27
N ASP A 230 -5.53 -18.06 5.05
CA ASP A 230 -5.87 -19.43 4.64
C ASP A 230 -6.80 -19.43 3.42
N HIS A 231 -7.77 -18.52 3.40
CA HIS A 231 -8.68 -18.36 2.26
C HIS A 231 -7.93 -17.99 0.98
N ILE A 232 -7.02 -17.01 1.02
CA ILE A 232 -6.20 -16.61 -0.14
C ILE A 232 -5.34 -17.76 -0.62
N ASN A 233 -4.68 -18.50 0.27
CA ASN A 233 -3.90 -19.68 -0.10
C ASN A 233 -4.75 -20.70 -0.86
N LYS A 234 -6.00 -20.92 -0.42
CA LYS A 234 -6.92 -21.86 -1.06
C LYS A 234 -7.37 -21.39 -2.46
N ILE A 235 -7.75 -20.10 -2.61
CA ILE A 235 -8.35 -19.62 -3.87
C ILE A 235 -7.30 -19.25 -4.94
N LYS A 236 -6.08 -18.92 -4.54
CA LYS A 236 -5.03 -18.50 -5.49
C LYS A 236 -4.28 -19.67 -6.11
N GLY A 237 -4.17 -20.81 -5.44
CA GLY A 237 -3.45 -21.99 -5.93
C GLY A 237 -1.98 -21.72 -6.25
N LYS A 238 -1.37 -20.75 -5.61
CA LYS A 238 0.00 -20.28 -5.81
C LYS A 238 0.75 -20.14 -4.50
N LYS A 239 2.07 -20.01 -4.55
CA LYS A 239 2.89 -19.65 -3.39
C LYS A 239 2.55 -18.23 -2.95
N VAL A 240 2.20 -18.06 -1.69
CA VAL A 240 1.87 -16.76 -1.07
C VAL A 240 2.74 -16.56 0.15
N TRP A 241 3.42 -15.42 0.20
CA TRP A 241 4.20 -15.01 1.37
C TRP A 241 3.60 -13.74 1.97
N HIS A 242 3.48 -13.71 3.29
CA HIS A 242 3.14 -12.52 4.05
C HIS A 242 4.37 -12.08 4.84
N ILE A 243 4.88 -10.90 4.52
CA ILE A 243 6.15 -10.39 5.08
C ILE A 243 5.98 -9.04 5.79
N GLY A 244 4.73 -8.65 6.07
CA GLY A 244 4.42 -7.40 6.78
C GLY A 244 4.34 -7.60 8.30
N PRO A 245 4.17 -6.51 9.04
CA PRO A 245 4.18 -5.13 8.55
C PRO A 245 5.63 -4.63 8.36
N LEU A 246 5.96 -4.28 7.12
CA LEU A 246 7.35 -3.98 6.72
C LEU A 246 8.01 -2.89 7.54
N PHE A 247 7.28 -1.85 7.95
CA PHE A 247 7.82 -0.75 8.74
C PHE A 247 8.38 -1.21 10.10
N GLN A 248 7.87 -2.30 10.68
CA GLN A 248 8.33 -2.79 11.98
C GLN A 248 9.76 -3.35 11.93
N PHE A 249 10.21 -3.86 10.80
CA PHE A 249 11.61 -4.29 10.64
C PHE A 249 12.61 -3.14 10.79
N PHE A 250 12.19 -1.90 10.51
CA PHE A 250 13.05 -0.71 10.54
C PHE A 250 12.88 0.15 11.79
N ASN A 251 11.85 -0.09 12.60
CA ASN A 251 11.65 0.65 13.86
C ASN A 251 12.69 0.33 14.95
N ARG A 252 13.45 -0.76 14.79
CA ARG A 252 14.46 -1.19 15.75
C ARG A 252 15.78 -0.42 15.63
N ASP A 253 16.01 0.19 14.48
CA ASP A 253 17.31 0.80 14.17
C ASP A 253 17.55 2.17 14.84
N GLY A 254 16.63 2.61 15.73
CA GLY A 254 16.78 3.87 16.47
C GLY A 254 17.21 5.00 15.53
N GLY A 255 16.52 5.14 14.38
CA GLY A 255 16.98 6.04 13.32
C GLY A 255 17.37 7.37 13.93
N VAL A 256 18.64 7.75 13.80
CA VAL A 256 19.12 9.08 14.14
C VAL A 256 18.29 10.03 13.28
N VAL A 257 17.23 10.57 13.89
CA VAL A 257 16.43 11.65 13.30
C VAL A 257 17.39 12.84 13.29
N SER A 258 17.98 13.13 12.13
CA SER A 258 18.61 14.43 11.93
C SER A 258 17.52 15.47 12.16
N GLU A 259 17.66 16.31 13.15
CA GLU A 259 16.73 17.33 13.61
C GLU A 259 15.28 16.82 13.89
N LYS A 260 14.98 16.67 15.17
CA LYS A 260 13.64 16.30 15.64
C LYS A 260 12.63 17.36 15.19
N HIS A 261 11.68 16.99 14.35
CA HIS A 261 10.63 17.91 13.91
C HIS A 261 9.89 18.49 15.12
N SER A 262 9.55 19.79 15.10
CA SER A 262 8.91 20.49 16.22
C SER A 262 7.67 19.80 16.77
N CYS A 263 6.87 19.15 15.92
CA CYS A 263 5.70 18.38 16.37
C CYS A 263 6.06 17.19 17.27
N LEU A 264 7.24 16.59 17.12
CA LEU A 264 7.67 15.48 17.98
C LEU A 264 8.09 16.00 19.36
N SER A 265 8.73 17.17 19.42
CA SER A 265 9.04 17.81 20.71
C SER A 265 7.76 18.20 21.44
N TRP A 266 6.80 18.78 20.74
CA TRP A 266 5.48 19.08 21.31
C TRP A 266 4.74 17.81 21.82
N LEU A 267 4.83 16.69 21.09
CA LEU A 267 4.22 15.42 21.49
C LEU A 267 4.83 14.84 22.77
N ASP A 268 6.15 15.03 22.99
CA ASP A 268 6.82 14.56 24.20
C ASP A 268 6.32 15.28 25.47
N ASP A 269 5.82 16.52 25.33
CA ASP A 269 5.26 17.31 26.41
C ASP A 269 3.80 16.93 26.73
N GLN A 270 3.17 16.10 25.88
CA GLN A 270 1.77 15.70 26.09
C GLN A 270 1.66 14.45 26.99
N LYS A 271 0.53 14.35 27.69
CA LYS A 271 0.23 13.14 28.47
C LYS A 271 0.16 11.92 27.54
N PRO A 272 0.69 10.77 27.92
CA PRO A 272 0.55 9.56 27.12
C PRO A 272 -0.91 9.26 26.75
N LYS A 273 -1.14 8.96 25.47
CA LYS A 273 -2.46 8.59 24.91
C LYS A 273 -3.52 9.72 24.94
N SER A 274 -3.09 10.98 25.05
CA SER A 274 -4.01 12.14 25.10
C SER A 274 -4.18 12.87 23.76
N VAL A 275 -3.36 12.56 22.74
CA VAL A 275 -3.33 13.31 21.47
C VAL A 275 -4.05 12.55 20.37
N ILE A 276 -4.92 13.24 19.64
CA ILE A 276 -5.56 12.74 18.43
C ILE A 276 -4.62 12.98 17.25
N TYR A 277 -4.24 11.91 16.53
CA TYR A 277 -3.50 12.03 15.28
C TYR A 277 -4.45 11.91 14.09
N VAL A 278 -4.59 12.99 13.33
CA VAL A 278 -5.47 13.07 12.17
C VAL A 278 -4.64 12.99 10.89
N CYS A 279 -4.80 11.91 10.13
CA CYS A 279 -4.07 11.69 8.88
C CYS A 279 -4.92 10.91 7.88
N PHE A 280 -5.14 11.49 6.70
CA PHE A 280 -5.90 10.85 5.62
C PHE A 280 -5.00 10.29 4.51
N GLY A 281 -3.68 10.25 4.74
CA GLY A 281 -2.67 9.76 3.78
C GLY A 281 -2.38 10.76 2.66
N SER A 282 -1.53 10.35 1.73
CA SER A 282 -0.97 11.24 0.70
C SER A 282 -1.88 11.48 -0.51
N MET A 283 -2.98 10.76 -0.65
CA MET A 283 -3.82 10.75 -1.85
C MET A 283 -5.20 11.38 -1.65
N VAL A 284 -5.68 11.45 -0.39
CA VAL A 284 -7.03 11.98 -0.11
C VAL A 284 -7.02 13.50 -0.17
N ARG A 285 -7.97 14.05 -0.89
CA ARG A 285 -8.27 15.48 -0.96
C ARG A 285 -9.73 15.67 -0.56
N PHE A 286 -9.96 16.36 0.52
CA PHE A 286 -11.32 16.73 0.94
C PHE A 286 -11.71 18.09 0.37
N PRO A 287 -13.00 18.28 0.04
CA PRO A 287 -13.52 19.62 -0.19
C PRO A 287 -13.42 20.46 1.09
N GLU A 288 -13.38 21.76 0.95
CA GLU A 288 -13.24 22.72 2.05
C GLU A 288 -14.33 22.52 3.12
N THR A 289 -15.56 22.22 2.68
CA THR A 289 -16.68 21.90 3.58
C THR A 289 -16.36 20.73 4.52
N GLN A 290 -15.78 19.65 4.03
CA GLN A 290 -15.40 18.52 4.88
C GLN A 290 -14.22 18.82 5.78
N ILE A 291 -13.25 19.61 5.32
CA ILE A 291 -12.11 20.07 6.14
C ILE A 291 -12.63 20.92 7.31
N THR A 292 -13.59 21.79 7.05
CA THR A 292 -14.23 22.66 8.04
C THR A 292 -14.98 21.85 9.10
N GLU A 293 -15.76 20.84 8.70
CA GLU A 293 -16.46 19.96 9.65
C GLU A 293 -15.49 19.19 10.56
N ILE A 294 -14.38 18.73 10.00
CA ILE A 294 -13.31 18.05 10.77
C ILE A 294 -12.66 19.03 11.75
N ALA A 295 -12.33 20.26 11.30
CA ALA A 295 -11.71 21.28 12.14
C ALA A 295 -12.60 21.62 13.35
N TRP A 296 -13.86 21.88 13.11
CA TRP A 296 -14.82 22.20 14.18
C TRP A 296 -15.01 21.04 15.16
N ALA A 297 -15.03 19.79 14.68
CA ALA A 297 -15.13 18.62 15.56
C ALA A 297 -13.89 18.48 16.47
N LEU A 298 -12.70 18.69 15.90
CA LEU A 298 -11.44 18.64 16.66
C LEU A 298 -11.37 19.76 17.70
N GLU A 299 -11.75 20.99 17.35
CA GLU A 299 -11.77 22.12 18.25
C GLU A 299 -12.77 21.91 19.40
N GLU A 300 -13.99 21.47 19.09
CA GLU A 300 -15.04 21.23 20.08
C GLU A 300 -14.72 20.07 21.01
N SER A 301 -13.99 19.07 20.55
CA SER A 301 -13.55 17.91 21.36
C SER A 301 -12.66 18.31 22.54
N LYS A 302 -12.03 19.47 22.51
CA LYS A 302 -11.04 19.95 23.50
C LYS A 302 -9.84 19.03 23.71
N GLN A 303 -9.66 18.03 22.83
CA GLN A 303 -8.50 17.13 22.87
C GLN A 303 -7.32 17.77 22.15
N PRO A 304 -6.08 17.65 22.64
CA PRO A 304 -4.92 18.00 21.85
C PRO A 304 -4.84 17.14 20.60
N PHE A 305 -4.48 17.72 19.46
CA PHE A 305 -4.38 16.99 18.21
C PHE A 305 -3.20 17.41 17.35
N VAL A 306 -2.74 16.46 16.53
CA VAL A 306 -1.82 16.70 15.42
C VAL A 306 -2.56 16.34 14.13
N TRP A 307 -2.74 17.31 13.26
CA TRP A 307 -3.41 17.10 11.99
C TRP A 307 -2.46 17.28 10.80
N VAL A 308 -2.27 16.21 10.02
CA VAL A 308 -1.51 16.26 8.77
C VAL A 308 -2.43 16.75 7.66
N VAL A 309 -2.26 18.01 7.27
CA VAL A 309 -3.01 18.67 6.19
C VAL A 309 -2.13 18.84 4.97
N TRP A 310 -2.69 18.61 3.80
CA TRP A 310 -2.02 18.89 2.56
C TRP A 310 -2.39 20.31 2.09
N TRP A 311 -1.50 21.29 2.29
CA TRP A 311 -1.65 22.64 1.74
C TRP A 311 -0.92 22.68 0.40
N GLY A 312 -1.66 22.66 -0.72
CA GLY A 312 -1.11 23.10 -2.00
C GLY A 312 -0.71 24.58 -1.86
N ARG A 313 0.53 24.91 -2.19
CA ARG A 313 0.93 26.33 -2.25
C ARG A 313 0.05 27.04 -3.29
N LYS A 314 -0.70 28.01 -2.78
CA LYS A 314 -1.37 29.13 -3.46
C LYS A 314 -2.75 28.91 -4.09
N GLU A 315 -3.56 29.85 -3.61
CA GLU A 315 -4.73 30.54 -4.14
C GLU A 315 -6.06 29.80 -4.07
N MET A 316 -6.75 30.08 -2.96
CA MET A 316 -8.22 30.08 -2.93
C MET A 316 -8.70 31.18 -3.86
N LYS A 317 -9.08 30.82 -5.08
CA LYS A 317 -10.01 31.59 -5.90
C LYS A 317 -11.06 30.64 -6.45
N GLY A 318 -12.29 30.85 -5.97
CA GLY A 318 -13.54 30.59 -6.62
C GLY A 318 -13.94 29.16 -7.01
N PRO A 319 -15.23 28.89 -7.08
CA PRO A 319 -15.77 27.55 -7.29
C PRO A 319 -15.85 27.22 -8.77
N GLU A 320 -14.81 26.66 -9.36
CA GLU A 320 -14.91 25.94 -10.64
C GLU A 320 -13.66 25.08 -10.86
N GLY A 321 -13.87 23.75 -10.95
CA GLY A 321 -12.81 22.83 -11.36
C GLY A 321 -12.63 21.63 -10.43
N GLY A 322 -13.53 20.65 -10.53
CA GLY A 322 -13.44 19.37 -9.82
C GLY A 322 -12.17 18.58 -10.17
N GLN A 323 -11.44 18.15 -9.17
CA GLN A 323 -10.20 17.40 -9.31
C GLN A 323 -10.38 15.92 -8.96
N LYS A 324 -9.89 15.01 -9.80
CA LYS A 324 -10.03 13.55 -9.73
C LYS A 324 -8.71 12.88 -9.35
N GLY A 325 -8.68 11.92 -8.43
CA GLY A 325 -7.50 11.17 -8.05
C GLY A 325 -7.72 9.80 -7.44
N LEU A 326 -6.62 9.09 -7.31
CA LEU A 326 -6.52 7.66 -7.08
C LEU A 326 -6.87 7.21 -5.65
N ARG A 327 -7.48 6.11 -5.58
CA ARG A 327 -8.24 5.30 -4.63
C ARG A 327 -7.70 5.07 -3.22
N ARG A 328 -8.64 4.87 -2.29
CA ARG A 328 -8.50 4.02 -1.10
C ARG A 328 -9.63 2.97 -1.06
N GLU A 329 -9.29 1.80 -0.48
CA GLU A 329 -10.03 0.55 -0.52
C GLU A 329 -11.41 0.62 0.14
N SER A 330 -12.43 0.17 -0.59
CA SER A 330 -13.72 -0.21 0.00
C SER A 330 -13.48 -1.39 0.95
N GLY A 331 -13.94 -1.32 2.17
CA GLY A 331 -13.78 -2.41 3.14
C GLY A 331 -13.02 -2.03 4.41
N ARG A 332 -12.37 -0.87 4.50
CA ARG A 332 -11.69 -0.44 5.72
C ARG A 332 -12.61 -0.33 6.94
N LYS A 333 -13.83 0.21 6.75
CA LYS A 333 -14.79 0.33 7.84
C LYS A 333 -15.14 -1.05 8.39
N THR A 334 -15.57 -1.97 7.55
CA THR A 334 -15.93 -3.34 7.95
C THR A 334 -14.76 -4.02 8.65
N ARG A 335 -13.55 -3.95 8.09
CA ARG A 335 -12.39 -4.60 8.70
C ARG A 335 -12.00 -4.01 10.05
N LEU A 336 -11.85 -2.69 10.15
CA LEU A 336 -11.36 -2.04 11.37
C LEU A 336 -12.41 -1.96 12.48
N VAL A 337 -13.68 -1.77 12.11
CA VAL A 337 -14.78 -1.58 13.07
C VAL A 337 -15.45 -2.90 13.40
N GLU A 338 -15.79 -3.72 12.42
CA GLU A 338 -16.64 -4.90 12.58
C GLU A 338 -15.84 -6.18 12.85
N LEU A 339 -14.66 -6.34 12.23
CA LEU A 339 -13.85 -7.56 12.39
C LEU A 339 -12.75 -7.42 13.45
N LEU A 340 -11.97 -6.33 13.40
CA LEU A 340 -10.87 -6.13 14.33
C LEU A 340 -11.29 -5.39 15.59
N GLU A 341 -12.44 -4.74 15.58
CA GLU A 341 -12.97 -3.92 16.68
C GLU A 341 -11.94 -2.93 17.25
N ILE A 342 -11.20 -2.25 16.36
CA ILE A 342 -10.16 -1.26 16.70
C ILE A 342 -10.50 0.16 16.24
N GLY A 343 -11.77 0.41 15.96
CA GLY A 343 -12.22 1.72 15.48
C GLY A 343 -13.71 1.91 15.61
N VAL A 344 -14.15 3.13 15.33
CA VAL A 344 -15.56 3.54 15.28
C VAL A 344 -15.88 4.18 13.93
N GLY A 345 -17.13 4.06 13.49
CA GLY A 345 -17.59 4.68 12.26
C GLY A 345 -18.00 6.14 12.48
N VAL A 346 -17.67 7.01 11.53
CA VAL A 346 -18.09 8.41 11.50
C VAL A 346 -19.31 8.65 10.59
N GLY A 347 -20.10 7.62 10.29
CA GLY A 347 -21.29 7.73 9.45
C GLY A 347 -21.04 7.70 7.94
N ALA A 348 -19.82 7.50 7.46
CA ALA A 348 -19.53 7.38 6.03
C ALA A 348 -20.19 6.14 5.40
N ASN A 349 -21.15 6.35 4.51
CA ASN A 349 -21.94 5.28 3.86
C ASN A 349 -21.73 5.19 2.35
N VAL A 350 -20.94 6.09 1.78
CA VAL A 350 -20.64 6.16 0.35
C VAL A 350 -19.13 6.10 0.17
N TRP A 351 -18.70 5.29 -0.80
CA TRP A 351 -17.30 5.27 -1.19
C TRP A 351 -16.95 6.55 -1.94
N ASN A 352 -15.92 7.27 -1.47
CA ASN A 352 -15.45 8.49 -2.11
C ASN A 352 -14.07 8.26 -2.74
N PRO A 353 -13.94 8.33 -4.06
CA PRO A 353 -12.64 8.43 -4.70
C PRO A 353 -12.08 9.83 -4.49
N SER A 354 -10.82 9.91 -4.21
CA SER A 354 -10.10 11.12 -3.78
C SER A 354 -10.13 12.31 -4.73
N PHE A 355 -10.70 12.22 -5.95
CA PHE A 355 -10.78 13.32 -6.91
C PHE A 355 -12.15 13.37 -7.57
N GLY A 356 -12.93 14.41 -7.27
CA GLY A 356 -14.00 14.88 -8.12
C GLY A 356 -15.34 14.16 -8.07
N ILE A 357 -15.62 13.36 -7.05
CA ILE A 357 -16.97 12.92 -6.74
C ILE A 357 -17.36 13.53 -5.39
N THR A 358 -18.45 14.27 -5.38
CA THR A 358 -19.05 14.82 -4.17
C THR A 358 -19.69 13.67 -3.39
N SER A 359 -19.03 13.24 -2.31
CA SER A 359 -19.71 12.47 -1.27
C SER A 359 -20.47 13.40 -0.36
N PRO A 360 -21.53 12.93 0.28
CA PRO A 360 -22.12 13.66 1.38
C PRO A 360 -21.06 14.03 2.42
N THR A 361 -21.06 15.28 2.84
CA THR A 361 -20.17 15.76 3.90
C THR A 361 -20.50 15.05 5.20
N ILE A 362 -19.49 14.54 5.90
CA ILE A 362 -19.66 13.99 7.24
C ILE A 362 -19.72 15.17 8.19
N GLU A 363 -20.86 15.34 8.84
CA GLU A 363 -21.12 16.46 9.75
C GLU A 363 -20.22 16.41 10.99
N LYS A 364 -19.88 17.57 11.49
CA LYS A 364 -19.13 17.79 12.73
C LYS A 364 -19.62 16.91 13.87
N ARG A 365 -20.93 16.82 14.05
CA ARG A 365 -21.56 16.03 15.11
C ARG A 365 -21.13 14.56 15.06
N CYS A 366 -21.16 13.92 13.89
CA CYS A 366 -20.79 12.51 13.76
C CYS A 366 -19.29 12.28 14.03
N ILE A 367 -18.44 13.24 13.67
CA ILE A 367 -17.01 13.19 13.93
C ILE A 367 -16.74 13.37 15.43
N LEU A 368 -17.40 14.36 16.05
CA LEU A 368 -17.28 14.64 17.49
C LEU A 368 -17.74 13.43 18.34
N GLU A 369 -18.92 12.86 18.06
CA GLU A 369 -19.42 11.68 18.72
C GLU A 369 -18.41 10.49 18.64
N ALA A 370 -17.76 10.30 17.50
CA ALA A 370 -16.74 9.28 17.34
C ALA A 370 -15.48 9.59 18.17
N ILE A 371 -15.04 10.85 18.22
CA ILE A 371 -13.91 11.30 19.06
C ILE A 371 -14.24 11.09 20.53
N GLU A 372 -15.39 11.55 20.99
CA GLU A 372 -15.84 11.40 22.38
C GLU A 372 -15.92 9.93 22.79
N LEU A 373 -16.45 9.07 21.91
CA LEU A 373 -16.52 7.65 22.17
C LEU A 373 -15.14 7.04 22.36
N ILE A 374 -14.18 7.25 21.45
CA ILE A 374 -12.85 6.63 21.54
C ILE A 374 -11.98 7.21 22.66
N THR A 375 -12.25 8.46 23.10
CA THR A 375 -11.53 9.11 24.20
C THR A 375 -12.19 8.89 25.56
N SER A 376 -13.40 8.34 25.60
CA SER A 376 -14.15 8.07 26.82
C SER A 376 -13.55 6.91 27.66
N GLY A 377 -14.05 6.79 28.89
CA GLY A 377 -13.83 5.61 29.75
C GLY A 377 -14.87 4.50 29.56
N SER A 378 -15.61 4.50 28.44
CA SER A 378 -16.64 3.48 28.19
C SER A 378 -16.06 2.09 27.93
N VAL A 379 -16.84 1.05 28.18
CA VAL A 379 -16.46 -0.35 27.92
C VAL A 379 -16.08 -0.56 26.44
N VAL A 380 -16.75 0.13 25.52
CA VAL A 380 -16.47 0.07 24.08
C VAL A 380 -15.09 0.67 23.78
N ALA A 381 -14.79 1.83 24.32
CA ALA A 381 -13.50 2.48 24.13
C ALA A 381 -12.35 1.67 24.74
N GLU A 382 -12.57 1.07 25.92
CA GLU A 382 -11.58 0.18 26.54
C GLU A 382 -11.30 -1.05 25.68
N ARG A 383 -12.35 -1.69 25.12
CA ARG A 383 -12.19 -2.82 24.21
C ARG A 383 -11.40 -2.45 22.95
N ILE A 384 -11.72 -1.31 22.32
CA ILE A 384 -10.99 -0.81 21.16
C ILE A 384 -9.50 -0.61 21.48
N ARG A 385 -9.19 -0.01 22.64
CA ARG A 385 -7.80 0.18 23.10
C ARG A 385 -7.08 -1.13 23.36
N GLN A 386 -7.76 -2.08 24.00
CA GLN A 386 -7.20 -3.39 24.29
C GLN A 386 -6.90 -4.16 23.01
N ASN A 387 -7.85 -4.25 22.07
CA ASN A 387 -7.67 -4.91 20.78
C ASN A 387 -6.53 -4.27 19.98
N SER A 388 -6.47 -2.91 19.95
CA SER A 388 -5.39 -2.19 19.27
C SER A 388 -4.02 -2.50 19.90
N LYS A 389 -3.93 -2.61 21.22
CA LYS A 389 -2.70 -2.96 21.92
C LYS A 389 -2.27 -4.40 21.61
N GLU A 390 -3.20 -5.34 21.60
CA GLU A 390 -2.92 -6.74 21.26
C GLU A 390 -2.42 -6.89 19.83
N LEU A 391 -3.07 -6.21 18.87
CA LEU A 391 -2.61 -6.20 17.49
C LEU A 391 -1.23 -5.56 17.34
N ALA A 392 -0.95 -4.48 18.07
CA ALA A 392 0.37 -3.87 18.08
C ALA A 392 1.45 -4.80 18.64
N MET A 393 1.15 -5.58 19.67
CA MET A 393 2.07 -6.60 20.19
C MET A 393 2.31 -7.73 19.19
N LYS A 394 1.24 -8.23 18.54
CA LYS A 394 1.37 -9.21 17.45
C LYS A 394 2.24 -8.68 16.35
N ALA A 395 1.97 -7.45 15.86
CA ALA A 395 2.74 -6.80 14.79
C ALA A 395 4.25 -6.64 15.11
N LYS A 396 4.62 -6.48 16.38
CA LYS A 396 6.03 -6.46 16.82
C LYS A 396 6.63 -7.87 16.80
N LYS A 397 5.89 -8.85 17.31
CA LYS A 397 6.38 -10.22 17.48
C LYS A 397 6.62 -10.91 16.12
N VAL A 398 5.78 -10.69 15.12
CA VAL A 398 5.89 -11.39 13.82
C VAL A 398 7.16 -11.07 13.03
N VAL A 399 7.82 -9.96 13.33
CA VAL A 399 9.09 -9.56 12.69
C VAL A 399 10.32 -9.94 13.52
N GLU A 400 10.13 -10.52 14.72
CA GLU A 400 11.18 -11.01 15.60
C GLU A 400 11.67 -12.39 15.20
N GLU A 401 12.76 -12.86 15.81
CA GLU A 401 13.28 -14.22 15.63
C GLU A 401 12.19 -15.24 15.93
N GLY A 402 11.96 -16.18 15.01
CA GLY A 402 10.85 -17.14 15.07
C GLY A 402 9.47 -16.59 14.68
N GLY A 403 9.35 -15.28 14.42
CA GLY A 403 8.09 -14.66 13.98
C GLY A 403 7.67 -15.06 12.56
N SER A 404 6.36 -15.11 12.31
CA SER A 404 5.80 -15.62 11.05
C SER A 404 6.29 -14.83 9.83
N SER A 405 6.30 -13.51 9.89
CA SER A 405 6.72 -12.65 8.77
C SER A 405 8.23 -12.74 8.50
N LEU A 406 9.04 -12.84 9.56
CA LEU A 406 10.48 -13.07 9.40
C LEU A 406 10.75 -14.44 8.78
N ASN A 407 10.06 -15.49 9.23
CA ASN A 407 10.19 -16.83 8.67
C ASN A 407 9.77 -16.88 7.20
N HIS A 408 8.66 -16.23 6.83
CA HIS A 408 8.22 -16.13 5.44
C HIS A 408 9.20 -15.35 4.56
N LEU A 409 9.80 -14.27 5.06
CA LEU A 409 10.83 -13.52 4.34
C LEU A 409 12.08 -14.39 4.08
N ASN A 410 12.54 -15.12 5.08
CA ASN A 410 13.69 -16.02 4.94
C ASN A 410 13.37 -17.18 3.98
N ALA A 411 12.21 -17.83 4.12
CA ALA A 411 11.76 -18.89 3.23
C ALA A 411 11.63 -18.42 1.77
N LEU A 412 11.16 -17.17 1.54
CA LEU A 412 11.08 -16.59 0.20
C LEU A 412 12.48 -16.44 -0.42
N ILE A 413 13.45 -15.92 0.33
CA ILE A 413 14.82 -15.75 -0.15
C ILE A 413 15.47 -17.10 -0.45
N ASP A 414 15.29 -18.09 0.42
CA ASP A 414 15.84 -19.42 0.23
C ASP A 414 15.19 -20.14 -0.98
N GLU A 415 13.90 -19.96 -1.18
CA GLU A 415 13.20 -20.45 -2.37
C GLU A 415 13.81 -19.87 -3.66
N LEU A 416 14.07 -18.55 -3.70
CA LEU A 416 14.70 -17.92 -4.88
C LEU A 416 16.13 -18.41 -5.12
N LYS A 417 16.92 -18.65 -4.07
CA LYS A 417 18.26 -19.26 -4.19
C LYS A 417 18.15 -20.65 -4.78
N MET A 418 17.17 -21.46 -4.35
CA MET A 418 16.93 -22.80 -4.88
C MET A 418 16.50 -22.78 -6.35
N VAL A 419 15.65 -21.84 -6.76
CA VAL A 419 15.25 -21.64 -8.15
C VAL A 419 16.46 -21.34 -9.02
N LYS A 420 17.29 -20.38 -8.60
CA LYS A 420 18.55 -20.04 -9.27
C LYS A 420 19.47 -21.25 -9.42
N PHE A 421 19.67 -22.00 -8.33
CA PHE A 421 20.53 -23.20 -8.33
C PHE A 421 20.03 -24.27 -9.30
N ARG A 422 18.71 -24.57 -9.30
CA ARG A 422 18.11 -25.52 -10.23
C ARG A 422 18.28 -25.10 -11.70
N LYS A 423 18.11 -23.80 -11.99
CA LYS A 423 18.34 -23.26 -13.33
C LYS A 423 19.81 -23.46 -13.77
N ALA A 424 20.75 -23.17 -12.89
CA ALA A 424 22.17 -23.39 -13.19
C ALA A 424 22.50 -24.86 -13.49
N LEU A 425 21.91 -25.81 -12.74
CA LEU A 425 22.06 -27.24 -12.97
C LEU A 425 21.45 -27.73 -14.31
N SER A 426 20.35 -27.10 -14.74
CA SER A 426 19.71 -27.49 -16.02
C SER A 426 20.45 -27.01 -17.28
N LEU A 427 21.46 -26.16 -17.11
CA LEU A 427 22.30 -25.64 -18.19
C LEU A 427 23.65 -26.41 -18.30
N LEU A 428 23.94 -27.27 -17.34
CA LEU A 428 25.09 -28.19 -17.35
C LEU A 428 24.70 -29.53 -17.93
#